data_7eedd4fefb5aa04327f351fe222f342c
#
_entry.id   7eedd4fefb5aa04327f351fe222f342c
#
_cell.length_a   1.000
_cell.length_b   1.000
_cell.length_c   1.000
_cell.angle_alpha   90.00
_cell.angle_beta   90.00
_cell.angle_gamma   90.00
#
_symmetry.space_group_name_H-M   'P 1'
#
loop_
_entity.id
_entity.type
_entity.pdbx_description
1 polymer ?
#
loop_
_entity_poly.entity_id
_entity_poly.type
_entity_poly.pdbx_seq_one_letter_code
_entity_poly.pdbx_strand_id
1 'polypeptide(L)'
;MNSLSQLIERKAGEFSASEERLARDLLEHPELWGFESSSQLAKRLEMHRSTIVRFAKRLGLGGFPALQRKVRAAYLKIHASSKDLTLTHSDITRDTLVHAIYERELRNLRETYDTLDLEGLEATAQGLAAARQVMVFGRRFSYPIALSMSMALWSMRDGVRLAPEPGGSSIHMLFDLGPEDYALVVSIRRHSTEVQRVLKYLAQAEVPHTLLTDSSPNNNVPSRARVLRAYVGSATILESYTALSSLSHALLALVGNLLPGGTSRLKRVEQAWQTFNEL
;
A
#
# COMPACT_ATOMS: atom_id res chain seq x y z
N MET A 1 10.39 -11.12 -9.35
CA MET A 1 10.09 -10.47 -10.64
C MET A 1 11.27 -10.49 -11.59
N ASN A 2 12.51 -10.24 -11.19
CA ASN A 2 13.65 -10.23 -12.13
C ASN A 2 13.71 -11.42 -13.10
N SER A 3 13.45 -12.66 -12.66
CA SER A 3 13.49 -13.83 -13.55
C SER A 3 12.29 -13.94 -14.52
N LEU A 4 11.13 -13.35 -14.20
CA LEU A 4 9.94 -13.37 -15.06
C LEU A 4 10.01 -12.23 -16.09
N SER A 5 10.39 -11.02 -15.65
CA SER A 5 10.64 -9.88 -16.55
C SER A 5 11.75 -10.20 -17.56
N GLN A 6 12.86 -10.79 -17.11
CA GLN A 6 13.92 -11.24 -17.99
C GLN A 6 13.48 -12.30 -19.02
N LEU A 7 12.56 -13.19 -18.61
CA LEU A 7 12.00 -14.21 -19.51
C LEU A 7 11.14 -13.55 -20.61
N ILE A 8 10.35 -12.55 -20.26
CA ILE A 8 9.51 -11.78 -21.18
C ILE A 8 10.38 -10.93 -22.10
N GLU A 9 11.35 -10.21 -21.56
CA GLU A 9 12.28 -9.36 -22.33
C GLU A 9 13.05 -10.14 -23.38
N ARG A 10 13.53 -11.34 -23.05
CA ARG A 10 14.23 -12.23 -24.01
C ARG A 10 13.38 -12.65 -25.21
N LYS A 11 12.07 -12.59 -25.08
CA LYS A 11 11.10 -13.02 -26.09
C LYS A 11 10.29 -11.87 -26.68
N ALA A 12 10.47 -10.65 -26.18
CA ALA A 12 9.66 -9.48 -26.56
C ALA A 12 9.64 -9.22 -28.08
N GLY A 13 10.78 -9.41 -28.77
CA GLY A 13 10.88 -9.22 -30.23
C GLY A 13 10.19 -10.31 -31.08
N GLU A 14 9.72 -11.39 -30.43
CA GLU A 14 9.07 -12.53 -31.13
C GLU A 14 7.55 -12.55 -30.87
N PHE A 15 7.01 -11.63 -30.11
CA PHE A 15 5.58 -11.63 -29.69
C PHE A 15 4.70 -11.05 -30.80
N SER A 16 3.56 -11.69 -30.99
CA SER A 16 2.41 -11.08 -31.68
C SER A 16 1.77 -10.01 -30.82
N ALA A 17 0.97 -9.12 -31.42
CA ALA A 17 0.23 -8.07 -30.69
C ALA A 17 -0.62 -8.63 -29.53
N SER A 18 -1.21 -9.82 -29.70
CA SER A 18 -1.94 -10.51 -28.63
C SER A 18 -1.02 -11.00 -27.51
N GLU A 19 0.16 -11.49 -27.84
CA GLU A 19 1.16 -11.96 -26.85
C GLU A 19 1.79 -10.79 -26.10
N GLU A 20 2.02 -9.65 -26.76
CA GLU A 20 2.46 -8.41 -26.10
C GLU A 20 1.44 -7.91 -25.08
N ARG A 21 0.15 -7.97 -25.43
CA ARG A 21 -0.93 -7.62 -24.49
C ARG A 21 -0.95 -8.57 -23.30
N LEU A 22 -0.74 -9.87 -23.50
CA LEU A 22 -0.64 -10.85 -22.41
C LEU A 22 0.60 -10.64 -21.56
N ALA A 23 1.75 -10.32 -22.16
CA ALA A 23 2.99 -10.04 -21.45
C ALA A 23 2.87 -8.80 -20.57
N ARG A 24 2.24 -7.75 -21.07
CA ARG A 24 1.96 -6.53 -20.33
C ARG A 24 1.03 -6.81 -19.14
N ASP A 25 -0.10 -7.47 -19.38
CA ASP A 25 -1.05 -7.81 -18.32
C ASP A 25 -0.44 -8.74 -17.26
N LEU A 26 0.44 -9.65 -17.65
CA LEU A 26 1.18 -10.51 -16.72
C LEU A 26 2.13 -9.71 -15.82
N LEU A 27 2.76 -8.66 -16.32
CA LEU A 27 3.65 -7.79 -15.56
C LEU A 27 2.87 -6.81 -14.67
N GLU A 28 1.72 -6.33 -15.15
CA GLU A 28 0.87 -5.39 -14.43
C GLU A 28 0.01 -6.07 -13.36
N HIS A 29 -0.41 -7.31 -13.58
CA HIS A 29 -1.34 -8.06 -12.73
C HIS A 29 -0.85 -9.49 -12.41
N PRO A 30 0.37 -9.67 -11.89
CA PRO A 30 0.93 -11.00 -11.63
C PRO A 30 0.09 -11.82 -10.62
N GLU A 31 -0.64 -11.16 -9.72
CA GLU A 31 -1.57 -11.81 -8.79
C GLU A 31 -2.68 -12.55 -9.53
N LEU A 32 -3.26 -11.94 -10.56
CA LEU A 32 -4.33 -12.58 -11.32
C LEU A 32 -3.82 -13.81 -12.07
N TRP A 33 -2.64 -13.71 -12.67
CA TRP A 33 -1.98 -14.84 -13.36
C TRP A 33 -1.55 -15.95 -12.39
N GLY A 34 -1.23 -15.60 -11.15
CA GLY A 34 -0.88 -16.57 -10.11
C GLY A 34 -2.06 -17.37 -9.57
N PHE A 35 -3.27 -16.78 -9.55
CA PHE A 35 -4.41 -17.34 -8.81
C PHE A 35 -5.66 -17.60 -9.65
N GLU A 36 -5.86 -16.94 -10.80
CA GLU A 36 -6.97 -17.20 -11.71
C GLU A 36 -6.69 -18.39 -12.63
N SER A 37 -7.74 -19.13 -13.01
CA SER A 37 -7.65 -20.16 -14.05
C SER A 37 -7.43 -19.53 -15.43
N SER A 38 -6.89 -20.32 -16.37
CA SER A 38 -6.74 -19.87 -17.76
C SER A 38 -8.07 -19.46 -18.42
N SER A 39 -9.20 -19.99 -17.94
CA SER A 39 -10.54 -19.64 -18.42
C SER A 39 -10.98 -18.29 -17.87
N GLN A 40 -10.70 -17.97 -16.60
CA GLN A 40 -10.99 -16.68 -15.99
C GLN A 40 -10.15 -15.57 -16.62
N LEU A 41 -8.85 -15.81 -16.81
CA LEU A 41 -7.96 -14.88 -17.51
C LEU A 41 -8.43 -14.64 -18.95
N ALA A 42 -8.80 -15.69 -19.67
CA ALA A 42 -9.28 -15.60 -21.04
C ALA A 42 -10.56 -14.73 -21.12
N LYS A 43 -11.51 -14.94 -20.19
CA LYS A 43 -12.73 -14.15 -20.10
C LYS A 43 -12.42 -12.69 -19.78
N ARG A 44 -11.54 -12.40 -18.82
CA ARG A 44 -11.15 -11.05 -18.41
C ARG A 44 -10.44 -10.28 -19.53
N LEU A 45 -9.57 -10.96 -20.28
CA LEU A 45 -8.79 -10.37 -21.36
C LEU A 45 -9.50 -10.40 -22.72
N GLU A 46 -10.73 -10.92 -22.76
CA GLU A 46 -11.51 -11.10 -23.98
C GLU A 46 -10.73 -11.88 -25.08
N MET A 47 -10.06 -12.95 -24.66
CA MET A 47 -9.24 -13.80 -25.51
C MET A 47 -9.69 -15.26 -25.44
N HIS A 48 -9.30 -16.05 -26.44
CA HIS A 48 -9.56 -17.49 -26.38
C HIS A 48 -8.59 -18.16 -25.39
N ARG A 49 -9.09 -19.14 -24.59
CA ARG A 49 -8.27 -19.87 -23.60
C ARG A 49 -6.99 -20.47 -24.21
N SER A 50 -7.07 -20.96 -25.45
CA SER A 50 -5.90 -21.51 -26.14
C SER A 50 -4.78 -20.49 -26.36
N THR A 51 -5.09 -19.22 -26.46
CA THR A 51 -4.11 -18.13 -26.58
C THR A 51 -3.29 -17.99 -25.31
N ILE A 52 -3.95 -18.05 -24.13
CA ILE A 52 -3.28 -18.04 -22.82
C ILE A 52 -2.33 -19.24 -22.69
N VAL A 53 -2.79 -20.43 -23.09
CA VAL A 53 -1.98 -21.65 -23.00
C VAL A 53 -0.79 -21.62 -23.97
N ARG A 54 -0.98 -21.12 -25.20
CA ARG A 54 0.11 -20.96 -26.17
C ARG A 54 1.14 -19.93 -25.72
N PHE A 55 0.71 -18.81 -25.16
CA PHE A 55 1.61 -17.80 -24.59
C PHE A 55 2.53 -18.40 -23.52
N ALA A 56 2.00 -19.22 -22.59
CA ALA A 56 2.81 -19.90 -21.61
C ALA A 56 3.88 -20.83 -22.23
N LYS A 57 3.53 -21.54 -23.32
CA LYS A 57 4.48 -22.38 -24.09
C LYS A 57 5.51 -21.51 -24.81
N ARG A 58 5.10 -20.36 -25.37
CA ARG A 58 6.00 -19.41 -26.05
C ARG A 58 7.09 -18.88 -25.12
N LEU A 59 6.74 -18.66 -23.83
CA LEU A 59 7.68 -18.30 -22.78
C LEU A 59 8.65 -19.44 -22.40
N GLY A 60 8.62 -20.59 -23.10
CA GLY A 60 9.47 -21.73 -22.82
C GLY A 60 9.03 -22.57 -21.62
N LEU A 61 7.78 -22.42 -21.18
CA LEU A 61 7.22 -23.16 -20.06
C LEU A 61 6.32 -24.30 -20.55
N GLY A 62 6.18 -25.35 -19.75
CA GLY A 62 5.38 -26.55 -20.08
C GLY A 62 3.85 -26.33 -20.15
N GLY A 63 3.42 -25.07 -20.34
CA GLY A 63 2.02 -24.65 -20.44
C GLY A 63 1.57 -23.76 -19.28
N PHE A 64 0.27 -23.40 -19.28
CA PHE A 64 -0.28 -22.47 -18.31
C PHE A 64 -0.10 -22.89 -16.84
N PRO A 65 -0.25 -24.16 -16.44
CA PRO A 65 0.01 -24.56 -15.05
C PRO A 65 1.44 -24.32 -14.58
N ALA A 66 2.43 -24.46 -15.49
CA ALA A 66 3.83 -24.20 -15.18
C ALA A 66 4.10 -22.68 -15.07
N LEU A 67 3.52 -21.88 -15.98
CA LEU A 67 3.56 -20.42 -15.88
C LEU A 67 2.91 -19.95 -14.58
N GLN A 68 1.71 -20.42 -14.27
CA GLN A 68 0.98 -20.07 -13.07
C GLN A 68 1.77 -20.37 -11.79
N ARG A 69 2.36 -21.57 -11.68
CA ARG A 69 3.24 -21.91 -10.53
C ARG A 69 4.44 -20.97 -10.43
N LYS A 70 5.08 -20.66 -11.56
CA LYS A 70 6.25 -19.76 -11.58
C LYS A 70 5.87 -18.33 -11.20
N VAL A 71 4.75 -17.82 -11.71
CA VAL A 71 4.21 -16.48 -11.36
C VAL A 71 3.80 -16.45 -9.89
N ARG A 72 3.06 -17.47 -9.44
CA ARG A 72 2.66 -17.58 -8.04
C ARG A 72 3.87 -17.62 -7.10
N ALA A 73 4.87 -18.43 -7.42
CA ALA A 73 6.10 -18.52 -6.64
C ALA A 73 6.87 -17.18 -6.63
N ALA A 74 6.97 -16.50 -7.77
CA ALA A 74 7.60 -15.19 -7.87
C ALA A 74 6.78 -14.13 -7.11
N TYR A 75 5.47 -14.13 -7.26
CA TYR A 75 4.55 -13.25 -6.56
C TYR A 75 4.62 -13.47 -5.04
N LEU A 76 4.53 -14.73 -4.60
CA LEU A 76 4.65 -15.09 -3.18
C LEU A 76 6.06 -14.80 -2.64
N LYS A 77 7.12 -14.94 -3.44
CA LYS A 77 8.49 -14.61 -3.03
C LYS A 77 8.72 -13.11 -2.86
N ILE A 78 8.06 -12.27 -3.66
CA ILE A 78 8.10 -10.81 -3.55
C ILE A 78 7.23 -10.33 -2.38
N HIS A 79 6.12 -11.02 -2.16
CA HIS A 79 5.15 -10.70 -1.12
C HIS A 79 5.34 -11.53 0.16
N ALA A 80 6.12 -12.59 0.11
CA ALA A 80 6.72 -13.27 1.22
C ALA A 80 8.22 -12.99 1.18
N SER A 81 8.65 -11.86 1.71
CA SER A 81 10.04 -11.72 2.11
C SER A 81 10.23 -12.56 3.39
N SER A 82 10.15 -13.88 3.24
CA SER A 82 10.76 -14.84 4.15
C SER A 82 10.69 -16.25 3.57
N LYS A 83 11.81 -16.91 3.61
CA LYS A 83 12.05 -18.27 3.16
C LYS A 83 11.36 -19.37 3.98
N ASP A 84 10.49 -19.02 4.92
CA ASP A 84 9.92 -19.96 5.86
C ASP A 84 8.44 -19.72 6.06
N LEU A 85 7.61 -20.34 5.26
CA LEU A 85 6.29 -20.81 5.67
C LEU A 85 5.58 -21.50 4.48
N THR A 86 6.15 -22.63 4.03
CA THR A 86 5.34 -23.74 3.52
C THR A 86 4.80 -24.54 4.72
N LEU A 87 4.12 -23.86 5.64
CA LEU A 87 3.32 -24.57 6.62
C LEU A 87 2.02 -24.94 5.91
N THR A 88 1.90 -26.22 5.57
CA THR A 88 0.62 -26.80 5.19
C THR A 88 -0.31 -26.69 6.39
N HIS A 89 -1.61 -26.45 6.15
CA HIS A 89 -2.62 -26.26 7.20
C HIS A 89 -2.69 -27.41 8.23
N SER A 90 -2.06 -28.56 7.97
CA SER A 90 -2.06 -29.73 8.84
C SER A 90 -1.05 -29.67 10.00
N ASP A 91 -0.02 -28.78 9.95
CA ASP A 91 1.10 -28.83 10.89
C ASP A 91 1.18 -27.60 11.82
N ILE A 92 0.23 -26.66 11.68
CA ILE A 92 0.25 -25.43 12.48
C ILE A 92 -0.51 -25.65 13.78
N THR A 93 0.22 -25.84 14.88
CA THR A 93 -0.35 -25.71 16.23
C THR A 93 -0.60 -24.23 16.55
N ARG A 94 -1.48 -23.95 17.51
CA ARG A 94 -1.74 -22.58 18.00
C ARG A 94 -0.45 -21.84 18.35
N ASP A 95 0.41 -22.50 19.09
CA ASP A 95 1.66 -21.90 19.61
C ASP A 95 2.66 -21.60 18.50
N THR A 96 2.79 -22.48 17.51
CA THR A 96 3.67 -22.26 16.36
C THR A 96 3.17 -21.12 15.49
N LEU A 97 1.85 -20.93 15.32
CA LEU A 97 1.27 -19.82 14.58
C LEU A 97 1.53 -18.47 15.28
N VAL A 98 1.29 -18.39 16.58
CA VAL A 98 1.51 -17.15 17.35
C VAL A 98 3.00 -16.76 17.32
N HIS A 99 3.89 -17.74 17.47
CA HIS A 99 5.34 -17.49 17.37
C HIS A 99 5.75 -17.03 15.95
N ALA A 100 5.21 -17.65 14.92
CA ALA A 100 5.48 -17.26 13.53
C ALA A 100 4.97 -15.84 13.22
N ILE A 101 3.83 -15.43 13.77
CA ILE A 101 3.32 -14.05 13.69
C ILE A 101 4.31 -13.11 14.36
N TYR A 102 4.71 -13.38 15.62
CA TYR A 102 5.64 -12.55 16.38
C TYR A 102 6.98 -12.35 15.63
N GLU A 103 7.59 -13.41 15.15
CA GLU A 103 8.82 -13.35 14.37
C GLU A 103 8.66 -12.54 13.07
N ARG A 104 7.48 -12.64 12.45
CA ARG A 104 7.19 -11.88 11.26
C ARG A 104 7.03 -10.39 11.55
N GLU A 105 6.37 -10.04 12.65
CA GLU A 105 6.23 -8.66 13.08
C GLU A 105 7.59 -7.99 13.36
N LEU A 106 8.47 -8.70 14.07
CA LEU A 106 9.84 -8.20 14.31
C LEU A 106 10.59 -7.94 13.01
N ARG A 107 10.47 -8.85 12.03
CA ARG A 107 11.09 -8.65 10.70
C ARG A 107 10.50 -7.45 9.98
N ASN A 108 9.18 -7.32 9.94
CA ASN A 108 8.52 -6.18 9.30
C ASN A 108 8.98 -4.83 9.89
N LEU A 109 9.07 -4.75 11.22
CA LEU A 109 9.59 -3.57 11.91
C LEU A 109 11.03 -3.28 11.47
N ARG A 110 11.92 -4.27 11.58
CA ARG A 110 13.33 -4.11 11.23
C ARG A 110 13.49 -3.68 9.78
N GLU A 111 12.90 -4.40 8.82
CA GLU A 111 13.00 -4.11 7.39
C GLU A 111 12.42 -2.72 7.06
N THR A 112 11.38 -2.27 7.76
CA THR A 112 10.80 -0.94 7.58
C THR A 112 11.79 0.15 7.98
N TYR A 113 12.40 0.03 9.17
CA TYR A 113 13.32 1.07 9.65
C TYR A 113 14.69 1.00 9.00
N ASP A 114 15.17 -0.17 8.60
CA ASP A 114 16.45 -0.34 7.87
C ASP A 114 16.40 0.27 6.45
N THR A 115 15.21 0.36 5.85
CA THR A 115 15.02 0.92 4.49
C THR A 115 14.30 2.27 4.48
N LEU A 116 14.10 2.89 5.65
CA LEU A 116 13.35 4.12 5.79
C LEU A 116 14.05 5.31 5.12
N ASP A 117 13.34 6.01 4.26
CA ASP A 117 13.72 7.33 3.75
C ASP A 117 13.48 8.39 4.86
N LEU A 118 14.52 8.66 5.65
CA LEU A 118 14.45 9.63 6.76
C LEU A 118 14.20 11.05 6.26
N GLU A 119 14.82 11.45 5.15
CA GLU A 119 14.62 12.78 4.55
C GLU A 119 13.17 12.95 4.08
N GLY A 120 12.62 11.90 3.45
CA GLY A 120 11.23 11.85 3.04
C GLY A 120 10.26 11.88 4.22
N LEU A 121 10.60 11.21 5.32
CA LEU A 121 9.81 11.24 6.56
C LEU A 121 9.79 12.63 7.19
N GLU A 122 10.96 13.27 7.35
CA GLU A 122 11.09 14.62 7.89
C GLU A 122 10.37 15.64 7.03
N ALA A 123 10.56 15.60 5.71
CA ALA A 123 9.88 16.51 4.80
C ALA A 123 8.35 16.30 4.77
N THR A 124 7.87 15.07 5.02
CA THR A 124 6.43 14.78 5.23
C THR A 124 5.96 15.44 6.52
N ALA A 125 6.71 15.28 7.61
CA ALA A 125 6.36 15.90 8.90
C ALA A 125 6.31 17.43 8.81
N GLN A 126 7.29 18.06 8.14
CA GLN A 126 7.30 19.49 7.89
C GLN A 126 6.09 19.95 7.06
N GLY A 127 5.75 19.21 6.00
CA GLY A 127 4.58 19.51 5.18
C GLY A 127 3.28 19.42 5.99
N LEU A 128 3.12 18.37 6.79
CA LEU A 128 1.96 18.20 7.66
C LEU A 128 1.85 19.29 8.74
N ALA A 129 2.98 19.73 9.29
CA ALA A 129 2.99 20.78 10.31
C ALA A 129 2.68 22.17 9.73
N ALA A 130 3.20 22.49 8.55
CA ALA A 130 3.10 23.81 7.92
C ALA A 130 1.79 24.02 7.13
N ALA A 131 1.10 22.96 6.72
CA ALA A 131 -0.08 23.05 5.86
C ALA A 131 -1.22 23.87 6.48
N ARG A 132 -1.98 24.60 5.64
CA ARG A 132 -3.23 25.25 6.04
C ARG A 132 -4.26 24.23 6.50
N GLN A 133 -4.48 23.21 5.69
CA GLN A 133 -5.34 22.05 6.01
C GLN A 133 -4.58 20.75 5.72
N VAL A 134 -4.88 19.72 6.49
CA VAL A 134 -4.38 18.36 6.28
C VAL A 134 -5.55 17.44 5.96
N MET A 135 -5.49 16.79 4.80
CA MET A 135 -6.40 15.72 4.43
C MET A 135 -5.72 14.37 4.65
N VAL A 136 -6.29 13.54 5.51
CA VAL A 136 -5.88 12.15 5.65
C VAL A 136 -6.86 11.27 4.87
N PHE A 137 -6.34 10.47 3.96
CA PHE A 137 -7.16 9.59 3.11
C PHE A 137 -6.79 8.13 3.33
N GLY A 138 -7.80 7.29 3.50
CA GLY A 138 -7.63 5.83 3.57
C GLY A 138 -8.91 5.10 3.16
N ARG A 139 -8.77 3.92 2.56
CA ARG A 139 -9.91 3.09 2.16
C ARG A 139 -9.73 1.65 2.63
N ARG A 140 -10.84 0.96 2.84
CA ARG A 140 -10.87 -0.45 3.25
C ARG A 140 -9.99 -0.66 4.49
N PHE A 141 -9.05 -1.61 4.44
CA PHE A 141 -8.15 -1.93 5.55
C PHE A 141 -7.12 -0.84 5.87
N SER A 142 -6.90 0.14 4.99
CA SER A 142 -6.06 1.31 5.28
C SER A 142 -6.83 2.40 6.04
N TYR A 143 -8.16 2.36 6.06
CA TYR A 143 -8.99 3.37 6.73
C TYR A 143 -8.75 3.46 8.24
N PRO A 144 -8.64 2.34 9.00
CA PRO A 144 -8.35 2.42 10.43
C PRO A 144 -7.04 3.15 10.76
N ILE A 145 -6.00 2.96 9.93
CA ILE A 145 -4.73 3.68 10.11
C ILE A 145 -4.91 5.17 9.79
N ALA A 146 -5.58 5.51 8.68
CA ALA A 146 -5.88 6.89 8.34
C ALA A 146 -6.73 7.57 9.42
N LEU A 147 -7.71 6.89 9.98
CA LEU A 147 -8.53 7.38 11.10
C LEU A 147 -7.66 7.66 12.33
N SER A 148 -6.85 6.70 12.76
CA SER A 148 -5.94 6.88 13.90
C SER A 148 -4.99 8.06 13.71
N MET A 149 -4.40 8.20 12.50
CA MET A 149 -3.52 9.32 12.18
C MET A 149 -4.27 10.66 12.16
N SER A 150 -5.50 10.70 11.63
CA SER A 150 -6.30 11.92 11.60
C SER A 150 -6.68 12.37 13.01
N MET A 151 -7.04 11.46 13.90
CA MET A 151 -7.37 11.75 15.31
C MET A 151 -6.14 12.29 16.05
N ALA A 152 -4.98 11.67 15.88
CA ALA A 152 -3.74 12.13 16.49
C ALA A 152 -3.34 13.52 15.98
N LEU A 153 -3.40 13.76 14.67
CA LEU A 153 -3.13 15.08 14.09
C LEU A 153 -4.13 16.13 14.59
N TRP A 154 -5.42 15.79 14.64
CA TRP A 154 -6.45 16.68 15.17
C TRP A 154 -6.17 17.08 16.61
N SER A 155 -5.67 16.16 17.44
CA SER A 155 -5.29 16.46 18.83
C SER A 155 -4.12 17.44 18.94
N MET A 156 -3.27 17.56 17.90
CA MET A 156 -2.08 18.40 17.88
C MET A 156 -2.28 19.72 17.11
N ARG A 157 -3.16 19.75 16.10
CA ARG A 157 -3.43 20.92 15.26
C ARG A 157 -4.91 20.99 14.81
N ASP A 158 -5.33 22.14 14.34
CA ASP A 158 -6.61 22.34 13.63
C ASP A 158 -6.49 22.01 12.13
N GLY A 159 -7.60 22.16 11.41
CA GLY A 159 -7.64 21.97 9.95
C GLY A 159 -7.38 20.55 9.49
N VAL A 160 -7.63 19.53 10.31
CA VAL A 160 -7.46 18.11 9.94
C VAL A 160 -8.80 17.51 9.53
N ARG A 161 -8.81 16.83 8.39
CA ARG A 161 -9.98 16.13 7.85
C ARG A 161 -9.61 14.69 7.48
N LEU A 162 -10.54 13.77 7.68
CA LEU A 162 -10.43 12.38 7.24
C LEU A 162 -11.33 12.15 6.02
N ALA A 163 -10.78 11.56 4.98
CA ALA A 163 -11.53 11.19 3.77
C ALA A 163 -11.39 9.69 3.46
N PRO A 164 -12.42 9.07 2.93
CA PRO A 164 -13.78 9.63 2.81
C PRO A 164 -14.52 9.58 4.15
N GLU A 165 -15.46 10.47 4.32
CA GLU A 165 -16.47 10.30 5.36
C GLU A 165 -17.34 9.07 5.05
N PRO A 166 -17.88 8.39 6.08
CA PRO A 166 -18.80 7.28 5.87
C PRO A 166 -19.96 7.71 4.95
N GLY A 167 -20.11 7.02 3.81
CA GLY A 167 -21.13 7.35 2.81
C GLY A 167 -20.84 8.57 1.91
N GLY A 168 -19.72 9.28 2.15
CA GLY A 168 -19.33 10.46 1.38
C GLY A 168 -18.56 10.15 0.10
N SER A 169 -18.54 11.12 -0.83
CA SER A 169 -17.69 11.12 -2.01
C SER A 169 -16.35 11.78 -1.71
N SER A 170 -15.25 11.14 -2.09
CA SER A 170 -13.90 11.68 -1.89
C SER A 170 -13.71 13.05 -2.55
N ILE A 171 -14.40 13.33 -3.66
CA ILE A 171 -14.25 14.59 -4.39
C ILE A 171 -14.69 15.79 -3.57
N HIS A 172 -15.74 15.67 -2.75
CA HIS A 172 -16.22 16.78 -1.91
C HIS A 172 -15.18 17.25 -0.91
N MET A 173 -14.27 16.36 -0.51
CA MET A 173 -13.24 16.67 0.47
C MET A 173 -11.92 17.11 -0.18
N LEU A 174 -11.72 16.76 -1.46
CA LEU A 174 -10.50 17.05 -2.19
C LEU A 174 -10.60 18.36 -2.99
N PHE A 175 -11.83 18.76 -3.38
CA PHE A 175 -12.06 19.85 -4.31
C PHE A 175 -11.48 21.19 -3.87
N ASP A 176 -11.52 21.48 -2.56
CA ASP A 176 -11.05 22.74 -1.99
C ASP A 176 -9.56 22.72 -1.60
N LEU A 177 -8.85 21.60 -1.87
CA LEU A 177 -7.42 21.52 -1.57
C LEU A 177 -6.57 22.21 -2.64
N GLY A 178 -5.54 22.89 -2.20
CA GLY A 178 -4.58 23.62 -3.03
C GLY A 178 -3.13 23.46 -2.56
N PRO A 179 -2.20 24.21 -3.15
CA PRO A 179 -0.77 24.12 -2.85
C PRO A 179 -0.37 24.42 -1.39
N GLU A 180 -1.22 25.13 -0.64
CA GLU A 180 -1.02 25.43 0.78
C GLU A 180 -1.48 24.32 1.73
N ASP A 181 -2.13 23.30 1.20
CA ASP A 181 -2.65 22.16 1.95
C ASP A 181 -1.72 20.96 1.82
N TYR A 182 -1.99 19.93 2.60
CA TYR A 182 -1.25 18.68 2.52
C TYR A 182 -2.18 17.47 2.56
N ALA A 183 -1.91 16.48 1.70
CA ALA A 183 -2.66 15.24 1.74
C ALA A 183 -1.77 14.06 2.15
N LEU A 184 -2.19 13.31 3.16
CA LEU A 184 -1.59 12.05 3.57
C LEU A 184 -2.50 10.90 3.12
N VAL A 185 -2.05 10.17 2.11
CA VAL A 185 -2.79 9.04 1.54
C VAL A 185 -2.24 7.74 2.12
N VAL A 186 -3.07 6.98 2.82
CA VAL A 186 -2.70 5.65 3.34
C VAL A 186 -3.31 4.60 2.44
N SER A 187 -2.48 3.80 1.79
CA SER A 187 -2.93 2.72 0.93
C SER A 187 -1.91 1.61 0.88
N ILE A 188 -2.29 0.44 1.36
CA ILE A 188 -1.50 -0.78 1.30
C ILE A 188 -2.16 -1.78 0.38
N ARG A 189 -1.37 -2.58 -0.28
CA ARG A 189 -1.73 -3.64 -1.25
C ARG A 189 -3.07 -3.45 -1.97
N ARG A 190 -3.14 -3.81 -3.23
CA ARG A 190 -4.34 -3.71 -4.07
C ARG A 190 -4.92 -2.29 -4.06
N HIS A 191 -4.06 -1.31 -4.34
CA HIS A 191 -4.51 0.07 -4.49
C HIS A 191 -5.78 0.13 -5.31
N SER A 192 -6.85 0.64 -4.70
CA SER A 192 -8.13 0.77 -5.41
C SER A 192 -8.00 1.82 -6.51
N THR A 193 -8.82 1.70 -7.55
CA THR A 193 -8.93 2.73 -8.60
C THR A 193 -9.25 4.11 -8.03
N GLU A 194 -9.91 4.17 -6.87
CA GLU A 194 -10.18 5.42 -6.17
C GLU A 194 -8.90 6.06 -5.62
N VAL A 195 -8.01 5.28 -4.98
CA VAL A 195 -6.70 5.79 -4.53
C VAL A 195 -5.90 6.37 -5.69
N GLN A 196 -5.88 5.68 -6.83
CA GLN A 196 -5.18 6.17 -8.03
C GLN A 196 -5.78 7.48 -8.55
N ARG A 197 -7.12 7.61 -8.54
CA ARG A 197 -7.81 8.85 -8.92
C ARG A 197 -7.50 9.99 -7.95
N VAL A 198 -7.48 9.70 -6.64
CA VAL A 198 -7.11 10.68 -5.61
C VAL A 198 -5.69 11.17 -5.81
N LEU A 199 -4.71 10.28 -5.95
CA LEU A 199 -3.31 10.66 -6.19
C LEU A 199 -3.15 11.46 -7.48
N LYS A 200 -3.84 11.07 -8.55
CA LYS A 200 -3.83 11.82 -9.81
C LYS A 200 -4.41 13.22 -9.64
N TYR A 201 -5.53 13.33 -8.95
CA TYR A 201 -6.17 14.62 -8.67
C TYR A 201 -5.25 15.53 -7.85
N LEU A 202 -4.67 15.04 -6.75
CA LEU A 202 -3.74 15.80 -5.91
C LEU A 202 -2.54 16.30 -6.71
N ALA A 203 -1.99 15.47 -7.60
CA ALA A 203 -0.88 15.87 -8.47
C ALA A 203 -1.29 16.95 -9.49
N GLN A 204 -2.51 16.89 -10.03
CA GLN A 204 -3.04 17.89 -10.98
C GLN A 204 -3.39 19.21 -10.29
N ALA A 205 -3.91 19.16 -9.07
CA ALA A 205 -4.23 20.34 -8.26
C ALA A 205 -3.01 20.90 -7.51
N GLU A 206 -1.81 20.36 -7.78
CA GLU A 206 -0.54 20.75 -7.15
C GLU A 206 -0.54 20.69 -5.62
N VAL A 207 -1.41 19.86 -5.05
CA VAL A 207 -1.45 19.63 -3.61
C VAL A 207 -0.23 18.81 -3.19
N PRO A 208 0.63 19.30 -2.28
CA PRO A 208 1.68 18.48 -1.69
C PRO A 208 1.11 17.25 -1.00
N HIS A 209 1.66 16.07 -1.29
CA HIS A 209 1.10 14.85 -0.73
C HIS A 209 2.13 13.74 -0.53
N THR A 210 1.85 12.88 0.45
CA THR A 210 2.62 11.67 0.73
C THR A 210 1.71 10.46 0.63
N LEU A 211 2.20 9.42 -0.03
CA LEU A 211 1.61 8.08 -0.02
C LEU A 211 2.34 7.23 1.02
N LEU A 212 1.65 6.87 2.09
CA LEU A 212 2.09 5.88 3.07
C LEU A 212 1.59 4.51 2.61
N THR A 213 2.50 3.61 2.24
CA THR A 213 2.18 2.37 1.53
C THR A 213 3.06 1.21 1.98
N ASP A 214 2.84 0.03 1.41
CA ASP A 214 3.70 -1.13 1.60
C ASP A 214 4.88 -1.14 0.61
N SER A 215 5.78 -2.10 0.81
CA SER A 215 6.97 -2.30 -0.02
C SER A 215 6.68 -2.87 -1.42
N SER A 216 5.42 -3.11 -1.78
CA SER A 216 5.05 -3.61 -3.11
C SER A 216 5.44 -2.61 -4.20
N PRO A 217 5.94 -3.09 -5.35
CA PRO A 217 6.20 -2.23 -6.49
C PRO A 217 4.91 -1.55 -6.94
N ASN A 218 4.87 -0.25 -6.84
CA ASN A 218 3.71 0.55 -7.26
C ASN A 218 4.11 1.43 -8.44
N ASN A 219 3.83 0.96 -9.64
CA ASN A 219 4.22 1.62 -10.89
C ASN A 219 3.34 2.83 -11.23
N ASN A 220 2.25 3.06 -10.46
CA ASN A 220 1.24 4.09 -10.75
C ASN A 220 1.26 5.25 -9.73
N VAL A 221 2.35 5.43 -8.99
CA VAL A 221 2.48 6.59 -8.11
C VAL A 221 2.91 7.80 -8.94
N PRO A 222 2.17 8.92 -8.90
CA PRO A 222 2.60 10.14 -9.58
C PRO A 222 3.99 10.56 -9.13
N SER A 223 4.82 11.06 -10.04
CA SER A 223 6.20 11.49 -9.76
C SER A 223 6.32 12.59 -8.71
N ARG A 224 5.24 13.32 -8.44
CA ARG A 224 5.16 14.38 -7.40
C ARG A 224 4.80 13.85 -6.01
N ALA A 225 4.37 12.60 -5.87
CA ALA A 225 4.04 12.02 -4.58
C ALA A 225 5.31 11.61 -3.84
N ARG A 226 5.46 12.06 -2.60
CA ARG A 226 6.43 11.44 -1.69
C ARG A 226 5.91 10.08 -1.26
N VAL A 227 6.78 9.09 -1.12
CA VAL A 227 6.37 7.73 -0.79
C VAL A 227 7.11 7.24 0.44
N LEU A 228 6.38 6.94 1.48
CA LEU A 228 6.88 6.26 2.68
C LEU A 228 6.41 4.81 2.66
N ARG A 229 7.32 3.88 2.92
CA ARG A 229 7.04 2.43 2.80
C ARG A 229 7.19 1.73 4.14
N ALA A 230 6.25 0.82 4.40
CA ALA A 230 6.33 -0.12 5.51
C ALA A 230 6.21 -1.57 5.01
N TYR A 231 6.84 -2.50 5.69
CA TYR A 231 6.70 -3.92 5.40
C TYR A 231 5.45 -4.47 6.11
N VAL A 232 4.56 -5.10 5.36
CA VAL A 232 3.27 -5.61 5.84
C VAL A 232 3.13 -7.13 5.67
N GLY A 233 4.26 -7.82 5.55
CA GLY A 233 4.27 -9.27 5.41
C GLY A 233 3.57 -9.95 6.59
N SER A 234 2.91 -11.09 6.36
CA SER A 234 2.19 -11.83 7.39
C SER A 234 2.46 -13.32 7.29
N ALA A 235 2.38 -13.99 8.43
CA ALA A 235 2.34 -15.45 8.52
C ALA A 235 0.94 -16.02 8.23
N THR A 236 -0.04 -15.15 7.98
CA THR A 236 -1.44 -15.52 7.74
C THR A 236 -1.94 -14.94 6.42
N ILE A 237 -3.23 -15.20 6.13
CA ILE A 237 -3.91 -14.61 4.96
C ILE A 237 -4.19 -13.11 5.12
N LEU A 238 -4.07 -12.57 6.34
CA LEU A 238 -4.25 -11.16 6.66
C LEU A 238 -2.90 -10.46 6.64
N GLU A 239 -2.85 -9.25 6.12
CA GLU A 239 -1.66 -8.41 6.18
C GLU A 239 -1.42 -7.90 7.60
N SER A 240 -0.14 -7.66 7.95
CA SER A 240 0.23 -7.03 9.19
C SER A 240 0.23 -5.51 9.06
N TYR A 241 -0.29 -4.83 10.08
CA TYR A 241 -0.29 -3.37 10.16
C TYR A 241 0.70 -2.83 11.22
N THR A 242 1.41 -3.69 11.91
CA THR A 242 2.29 -3.34 13.04
C THR A 242 3.37 -2.34 12.61
N ALA A 243 4.13 -2.66 11.57
CA ALA A 243 5.20 -1.78 11.09
C ALA A 243 4.65 -0.48 10.48
N LEU A 244 3.50 -0.54 9.80
CA LEU A 244 2.82 0.64 9.28
C LEU A 244 2.35 1.55 10.42
N SER A 245 1.77 0.98 11.47
CA SER A 245 1.36 1.73 12.68
C SER A 245 2.55 2.36 13.39
N SER A 246 3.66 1.63 13.50
CA SER A 246 4.91 2.13 14.08
C SER A 246 5.48 3.30 13.28
N LEU A 247 5.54 3.20 11.96
CA LEU A 247 6.00 4.28 11.07
C LEU A 247 5.06 5.49 11.14
N SER A 248 3.73 5.25 11.21
CA SER A 248 2.75 6.31 11.41
C SER A 248 2.98 7.06 12.73
N HIS A 249 3.27 6.33 13.82
CA HIS A 249 3.58 6.93 15.11
C HIS A 249 4.87 7.76 15.05
N ALA A 250 5.93 7.26 14.41
CA ALA A 250 7.18 8.00 14.22
C ALA A 250 6.94 9.32 13.46
N LEU A 251 6.15 9.28 12.38
CA LEU A 251 5.77 10.48 11.63
C LEU A 251 5.00 11.48 12.50
N LEU A 252 4.02 11.02 13.27
CA LEU A 252 3.22 11.86 14.15
C LEU A 252 4.05 12.48 15.27
N ALA A 253 5.02 11.76 15.82
CA ALA A 253 5.95 12.28 16.82
C ALA A 253 6.81 13.43 16.25
N LEU A 254 7.30 13.27 15.02
CA LEU A 254 8.02 14.35 14.33
C LEU A 254 7.13 15.58 14.09
N VAL A 255 5.88 15.38 13.64
CA VAL A 255 4.92 16.48 13.48
C VAL A 255 4.69 17.20 14.81
N GLY A 256 4.49 16.44 15.90
CA GLY A 256 4.29 17.01 17.24
C GLY A 256 5.47 17.87 17.70
N ASN A 257 6.69 17.47 17.38
CA ASN A 257 7.90 18.27 17.69
C ASN A 257 8.01 19.57 16.89
N LEU A 258 7.41 19.61 15.69
CA LEU A 258 7.43 20.77 14.81
C LEU A 258 6.30 21.77 15.09
N LEU A 259 5.24 21.36 15.79
CA LEU A 259 4.07 22.20 16.03
C LEU A 259 4.26 23.09 17.28
N PRO A 260 4.43 24.44 17.11
CA PRO A 260 4.44 25.33 18.24
C PRO A 260 3.10 25.28 18.99
N GLY A 261 3.11 24.84 20.23
CA GLY A 261 1.89 24.76 21.05
C GLY A 261 1.08 23.46 20.89
N GLY A 262 1.59 22.44 20.19
CA GLY A 262 0.95 21.12 20.08
C GLY A 262 0.66 20.49 21.45
N THR A 263 1.58 20.59 22.40
CA THR A 263 1.39 20.16 23.79
C THR A 263 0.27 20.94 24.51
N SER A 264 0.17 22.25 24.26
CA SER A 264 -0.87 23.08 24.85
C SER A 264 -2.26 22.74 24.29
N ARG A 265 -2.34 22.43 23.00
CA ARG A 265 -3.58 21.96 22.38
C ARG A 265 -3.99 20.61 22.94
N LEU A 266 -3.07 19.66 23.06
CA LEU A 266 -3.35 18.33 23.63
C LEU A 266 -3.93 18.47 25.06
N LYS A 267 -3.33 19.29 25.91
CA LYS A 267 -3.86 19.57 27.26
C LYS A 267 -5.28 20.14 27.23
N ARG A 268 -5.59 21.03 26.30
CA ARG A 268 -6.96 21.57 26.15
C ARG A 268 -7.96 20.50 25.70
N VAL A 269 -7.54 19.61 24.82
CA VAL A 269 -8.37 18.47 24.38
C VAL A 269 -8.65 17.52 25.54
N GLU A 270 -7.63 17.19 26.35
CA GLU A 270 -7.80 16.36 27.56
C GLU A 270 -8.75 17.01 28.57
N GLN A 271 -8.64 18.32 28.80
CA GLN A 271 -9.56 19.06 29.67
C GLN A 271 -11.00 19.06 29.14
N ALA A 272 -11.17 19.16 27.81
CA ALA A 272 -12.49 19.08 27.21
C ALA A 272 -13.11 17.69 27.40
N TRP A 273 -12.36 16.60 27.18
CA TRP A 273 -12.85 15.24 27.44
C TRP A 273 -13.25 15.01 28.89
N GLN A 274 -12.48 15.53 29.83
CA GLN A 274 -12.87 15.51 31.27
C GLN A 274 -14.19 16.25 31.50
N THR A 275 -14.39 17.40 30.87
CA THR A 275 -15.62 18.19 30.98
C THR A 275 -16.84 17.47 30.42
N PHE A 276 -16.65 16.67 29.35
CA PHE A 276 -17.72 15.88 28.75
C PHE A 276 -17.89 14.49 29.36
N ASN A 277 -17.13 14.15 30.42
CA ASN A 277 -17.10 12.79 31.01
C ASN A 277 -16.79 11.68 30.00
N GLU A 278 -15.91 11.93 29.06
CA GLU A 278 -15.44 10.95 28.04
C GLU A 278 -14.10 10.28 28.42
N LEU A 279 -13.58 10.59 29.62
CA LEU A 279 -12.41 9.98 30.25
C LEU A 279 -12.78 9.32 31.58
#